data_848485187e1035b5019c02743522b034
#
_entry.id   848485187e1035b5019c02743522b034
#
_cell.length_a   1.000
_cell.length_b   1.000
_cell.length_c   1.000
_cell.angle_alpha   90.00
_cell.angle_beta   90.00
_cell.angle_gamma   90.00
#
_symmetry.space_group_name_H-M   'P 1'
#
loop_
_entity.id
_entity.type
_entity.pdbx_description
1 polymer ?
#
loop_
_entity_poly.entity_id
_entity_poly.type
_entity_poly.pdbx_seq_one_letter_code
_entity_poly.pdbx_strand_id
1 'polypeptide(L)'
;MGVVSSLYLHVPFCRHLCNYCDFYKLPLNAPEENWRQYEEYLSQSLLRHESIMSERAMTWAPLETFYLGGGTPSLWGARGAEWLASRLPTTLAPEHETTLEIDPGAWDETGLAAWRRLGVNRFSVGTQSLDPRFLRVLDRAHEREETFRLLEALRGENFSVDFLLGAPHSADWKRDVLQELDELLGYGPSHVSLYILNPTGGYKLKSFLPDDEWSAREYQDVSAFLRARGMRHYEVSNFALPGREARHNLRYWHGESVAALGPTGTGYFSEGESGWRYKWKPSRGEIEAEPLSNKEVRLERVYLRMRLDEAFDPAELLPREAEAFHALLHRWAERGLAEGDKSWKLTPQGWVILDSLMDELFGVTTSL
;
A
#
# COMPACT_ATOMS: atom_id res chain seq x y z
N MET A 1 -23.67 9.10 -13.05
CA MET A 1 -23.40 7.69 -12.78
C MET A 1 -21.90 7.55 -12.61
N GLY A 2 -21.42 7.17 -11.43
CA GLY A 2 -20.00 6.98 -11.17
C GLY A 2 -19.51 5.65 -11.76
N VAL A 3 -18.22 5.57 -12.06
CA VAL A 3 -17.61 4.37 -12.65
C VAL A 3 -16.51 3.87 -11.73
N VAL A 4 -16.43 2.55 -11.55
CA VAL A 4 -15.39 1.87 -10.75
C VAL A 4 -14.61 0.93 -11.64
N SER A 5 -13.31 1.16 -11.76
CA SER A 5 -12.36 0.34 -12.52
C SER A 5 -11.22 -0.22 -11.65
N SER A 6 -11.36 -0.13 -10.34
CA SER A 6 -10.32 -0.55 -9.37
C SER A 6 -10.93 -1.39 -8.26
N LEU A 7 -10.31 -2.54 -7.95
CA LEU A 7 -10.75 -3.45 -6.91
C LEU A 7 -9.60 -3.85 -6.00
N TYR A 8 -9.79 -3.71 -4.69
CA TYR A 8 -8.96 -4.30 -3.64
C TYR A 8 -9.65 -5.54 -3.06
N LEU A 9 -8.94 -6.64 -2.91
CA LEU A 9 -9.42 -7.84 -2.25
C LEU A 9 -8.54 -8.17 -1.04
N HIS A 10 -9.14 -8.12 0.15
CA HIS A 10 -8.44 -8.47 1.38
C HIS A 10 -8.53 -9.97 1.67
N VAL A 11 -7.39 -10.66 1.63
CA VAL A 11 -7.25 -12.08 2.01
C VAL A 11 -6.63 -12.15 3.39
N PRO A 12 -7.35 -12.60 4.44
CA PRO A 12 -6.92 -12.40 5.82
C PRO A 12 -5.92 -13.44 6.34
N PHE A 13 -5.62 -14.51 5.61
CA PHE A 13 -4.89 -15.63 6.17
C PHE A 13 -3.38 -15.49 6.06
N CYS A 14 -2.68 -15.90 7.14
CA CYS A 14 -1.23 -16.05 7.19
C CYS A 14 -0.86 -17.41 7.79
N ARG A 15 0.28 -17.99 7.40
CA ARG A 15 0.86 -19.17 8.09
C ARG A 15 1.36 -18.81 9.48
N HIS A 16 1.89 -17.61 9.63
CA HIS A 16 2.44 -17.09 10.87
C HIS A 16 1.96 -15.64 11.07
N LEU A 17 1.63 -15.28 12.31
CA LEU A 17 1.14 -13.94 12.66
C LEU A 17 2.29 -13.11 13.24
N CYS A 18 2.99 -12.36 12.39
CA CYS A 18 4.10 -11.51 12.79
C CYS A 18 3.69 -10.50 13.86
N ASN A 19 4.55 -10.27 14.83
CA ASN A 19 4.27 -9.50 16.04
C ASN A 19 4.18 -7.97 15.82
N TYR A 20 4.70 -7.47 14.71
CA TYR A 20 4.69 -6.04 14.35
C TYR A 20 3.52 -5.63 13.45
N CYS A 21 2.87 -6.60 12.82
CA CYS A 21 1.90 -6.34 11.76
C CYS A 21 0.53 -6.00 12.33
N ASP A 22 -0.01 -4.84 11.95
CA ASP A 22 -1.31 -4.32 12.39
C ASP A 22 -2.46 -4.64 11.43
N PHE A 23 -2.19 -5.27 10.29
CA PHE A 23 -3.24 -5.68 9.37
C PHE A 23 -4.13 -6.75 10.00
N TYR A 24 -5.41 -6.70 9.65
CA TYR A 24 -6.33 -7.77 10.04
C TYR A 24 -5.90 -9.09 9.40
N LYS A 25 -5.56 -10.04 10.23
CA LYS A 25 -5.04 -11.35 9.82
C LYS A 25 -5.52 -12.46 10.73
N LEU A 26 -5.66 -13.63 10.15
CA LEU A 26 -6.09 -14.87 10.80
C LEU A 26 -5.07 -15.99 10.53
N PRO A 27 -4.85 -16.90 11.48
CA PRO A 27 -3.98 -18.04 11.24
C PRO A 27 -4.65 -19.03 10.28
N LEU A 28 -3.87 -19.55 9.31
CA LEU A 28 -4.31 -20.61 8.41
C LEU A 28 -4.02 -21.99 9.04
N ASN A 29 -4.81 -22.38 10.02
CA ASN A 29 -4.63 -23.62 10.80
C ASN A 29 -5.54 -24.77 10.40
N ALA A 30 -6.59 -24.52 9.61
CA ALA A 30 -7.49 -25.49 9.01
C ALA A 30 -7.77 -25.10 7.54
N PRO A 31 -6.80 -25.30 6.61
CA PRO A 31 -6.85 -24.66 5.28
C PRO A 31 -8.16 -24.90 4.51
N GLU A 32 -8.63 -26.16 4.42
CA GLU A 32 -9.84 -26.46 3.66
C GLU A 32 -11.07 -25.74 4.21
N GLU A 33 -11.25 -25.73 5.53
CA GLU A 33 -12.36 -25.07 6.20
C GLU A 33 -12.23 -23.55 6.15
N ASN A 34 -11.02 -23.02 6.37
CA ASN A 34 -10.76 -21.59 6.32
C ASN A 34 -11.08 -21.01 4.92
N TRP A 35 -10.61 -21.68 3.85
CA TRP A 35 -10.89 -21.24 2.49
C TRP A 35 -12.37 -21.37 2.13
N ARG A 36 -13.03 -22.45 2.53
CA ARG A 36 -14.47 -22.63 2.29
C ARG A 36 -15.28 -21.50 2.94
N GLN A 37 -15.01 -21.18 4.20
CA GLN A 37 -15.69 -20.10 4.93
C GLN A 37 -15.41 -18.73 4.32
N TYR A 38 -14.18 -18.48 3.87
CA TYR A 38 -13.80 -17.24 3.21
C TYR A 38 -14.50 -17.07 1.86
N GLU A 39 -14.53 -18.11 1.05
CA GLU A 39 -15.23 -18.12 -0.24
C GLU A 39 -16.75 -17.89 -0.09
N GLU A 40 -17.34 -18.46 0.96
CA GLU A 40 -18.73 -18.19 1.32
C GLU A 40 -18.95 -16.72 1.73
N TYR A 41 -18.07 -16.20 2.60
CA TYR A 41 -18.05 -14.79 2.98
C TYR A 41 -17.93 -13.88 1.76
N LEU A 42 -17.01 -14.17 0.84
CA LEU A 42 -16.83 -13.37 -0.37
C LEU A 42 -18.04 -13.44 -1.30
N SER A 43 -18.69 -14.60 -1.42
CA SER A 43 -19.90 -14.74 -2.23
C SER A 43 -21.04 -13.84 -1.71
N GLN A 44 -21.22 -13.79 -0.39
CA GLN A 44 -22.19 -12.88 0.24
C GLN A 44 -21.78 -11.42 0.08
N SER A 45 -20.48 -11.11 0.22
CA SER A 45 -19.96 -9.76 0.05
C SER A 45 -20.12 -9.25 -1.39
N LEU A 46 -19.95 -10.09 -2.39
CA LEU A 46 -20.19 -9.74 -3.80
C LEU A 46 -21.65 -9.33 -4.03
N LEU A 47 -22.62 -10.15 -3.56
CA LEU A 47 -24.05 -9.83 -3.66
C LEU A 47 -24.40 -8.52 -2.94
N ARG A 48 -23.88 -8.31 -1.74
CA ARG A 48 -24.08 -7.05 -1.02
C ARG A 48 -23.43 -5.86 -1.73
N HIS A 49 -22.26 -6.06 -2.31
CA HIS A 49 -21.56 -5.00 -3.05
C HIS A 49 -22.33 -4.57 -4.30
N GLU A 50 -22.97 -5.48 -5.02
CA GLU A 50 -23.86 -5.13 -6.14
C GLU A 50 -25.01 -4.22 -5.69
N SER A 51 -25.61 -4.50 -4.52
CA SER A 51 -26.65 -3.61 -3.94
C SER A 51 -26.07 -2.22 -3.61
N ILE A 52 -24.87 -2.16 -3.02
CA ILE A 52 -24.17 -0.91 -2.70
C ILE A 52 -23.90 -0.11 -3.98
N MET A 53 -23.40 -0.75 -5.02
CA MET A 53 -23.14 -0.10 -6.32
C MET A 53 -24.44 0.51 -6.88
N SER A 54 -25.55 -0.23 -6.84
CA SER A 54 -26.86 0.26 -7.27
C SER A 54 -27.37 1.42 -6.43
N GLU A 55 -27.31 1.30 -5.09
CA GLU A 55 -27.73 2.33 -4.14
C GLU A 55 -26.95 3.65 -4.34
N ARG A 56 -25.68 3.58 -4.78
CA ARG A 56 -24.78 4.70 -5.02
C ARG A 56 -24.72 5.17 -6.47
N ALA A 57 -25.54 4.62 -7.34
CA ALA A 57 -25.51 4.91 -8.78
C ALA A 57 -24.11 4.73 -9.40
N MET A 58 -23.38 3.71 -8.93
CA MET A 58 -22.07 3.31 -9.42
C MET A 58 -22.20 2.12 -10.40
N THR A 59 -21.29 2.03 -11.35
CA THR A 59 -21.22 0.91 -12.31
C THR A 59 -19.79 0.42 -12.46
N TRP A 60 -19.65 -0.88 -12.73
CA TRP A 60 -18.36 -1.45 -13.08
C TRP A 60 -17.93 -1.09 -14.52
N ALA A 61 -16.68 -0.67 -14.67
CA ALA A 61 -15.96 -0.78 -15.93
C ALA A 61 -15.01 -2.01 -15.87
N PRO A 62 -14.39 -2.42 -16.97
CA PRO A 62 -13.28 -3.36 -16.90
C PRO A 62 -12.20 -2.88 -15.92
N LEU A 63 -11.71 -3.80 -15.07
CA LEU A 63 -10.75 -3.44 -14.04
C LEU A 63 -9.42 -3.00 -14.65
N GLU A 64 -9.05 -1.75 -14.41
CA GLU A 64 -7.74 -1.23 -14.74
C GLU A 64 -6.72 -1.59 -13.65
N THR A 65 -7.17 -1.74 -12.40
CA THR A 65 -6.34 -2.27 -11.32
C THR A 65 -7.12 -3.28 -10.46
N PHE A 66 -6.46 -4.39 -10.15
CA PHE A 66 -6.93 -5.38 -9.20
C PHE A 66 -5.80 -5.72 -8.23
N TYR A 67 -6.03 -5.56 -6.93
CA TYR A 67 -5.01 -5.79 -5.92
C TYR A 67 -5.47 -6.83 -4.90
N LEU A 68 -4.73 -7.92 -4.81
CA LEU A 68 -4.92 -8.97 -3.81
C LEU A 68 -3.90 -8.77 -2.70
N GLY A 69 -4.39 -8.34 -1.53
CA GLY A 69 -3.52 -7.98 -0.40
C GLY A 69 -4.08 -8.44 0.95
N GLY A 70 -3.41 -8.04 2.03
CA GLY A 70 -3.85 -8.23 3.40
C GLY A 70 -2.97 -9.11 4.26
N GLY A 71 -3.33 -10.37 4.46
CA GLY A 71 -2.50 -11.36 5.15
C GLY A 71 -1.43 -11.92 4.22
N THR A 72 -1.74 -13.03 3.55
CA THR A 72 -0.85 -13.65 2.56
C THR A 72 -1.69 -14.26 1.43
N PRO A 73 -2.12 -13.47 0.45
CA PRO A 73 -3.00 -13.93 -0.63
C PRO A 73 -2.45 -15.10 -1.43
N SER A 74 -1.13 -15.19 -1.61
CA SER A 74 -0.47 -16.30 -2.30
C SER A 74 -0.78 -17.68 -1.71
N LEU A 75 -1.13 -17.78 -0.42
CA LEU A 75 -1.54 -19.02 0.24
C LEU A 75 -2.84 -19.63 -0.31
N TRP A 76 -3.69 -18.84 -0.94
CA TRP A 76 -4.91 -19.34 -1.56
C TRP A 76 -4.63 -20.17 -2.82
N GLY A 77 -3.46 -19.96 -3.43
CA GLY A 77 -2.89 -20.79 -4.49
C GLY A 77 -3.79 -20.93 -5.73
N ALA A 78 -3.71 -22.08 -6.39
CA ALA A 78 -4.51 -22.37 -7.58
C ALA A 78 -6.03 -22.33 -7.30
N ARG A 79 -6.46 -22.79 -6.12
CA ARG A 79 -7.86 -22.74 -5.69
C ARG A 79 -8.41 -21.30 -5.74
N GLY A 80 -7.66 -20.35 -5.20
CA GLY A 80 -8.06 -18.93 -5.17
C GLY A 80 -8.15 -18.32 -6.56
N ALA A 81 -7.15 -18.58 -7.40
CA ALA A 81 -7.14 -18.09 -8.77
C ALA A 81 -8.33 -18.64 -9.58
N GLU A 82 -8.63 -19.93 -9.47
CA GLU A 82 -9.78 -20.57 -10.14
C GLU A 82 -11.13 -20.06 -9.60
N TRP A 83 -11.23 -19.87 -8.28
CA TRP A 83 -12.43 -19.33 -7.66
C TRP A 83 -12.72 -17.91 -8.16
N LEU A 84 -11.72 -17.04 -8.21
CA LEU A 84 -11.83 -15.66 -8.69
C LEU A 84 -12.11 -15.60 -10.20
N ALA A 85 -11.52 -16.46 -11.02
CA ALA A 85 -11.72 -16.48 -12.46
C ALA A 85 -13.20 -16.56 -12.86
N SER A 86 -14.02 -17.19 -12.03
CA SER A 86 -15.47 -17.36 -12.28
C SER A 86 -16.36 -16.35 -11.55
N ARG A 87 -15.79 -15.44 -10.74
CA ARG A 87 -16.57 -14.59 -9.79
C ARG A 87 -16.15 -13.13 -9.76
N LEU A 88 -15.15 -12.72 -10.55
CA LEU A 88 -14.86 -11.29 -10.67
C LEU A 88 -16.11 -10.54 -11.15
N PRO A 89 -16.40 -9.37 -10.55
CA PRO A 89 -17.64 -8.62 -10.86
C PRO A 89 -17.62 -8.03 -12.27
N THR A 90 -16.45 -7.94 -12.88
CA THR A 90 -16.25 -7.47 -14.27
C THR A 90 -14.96 -8.06 -14.83
N THR A 91 -14.69 -7.85 -16.11
CA THR A 91 -13.46 -8.31 -16.79
C THR A 91 -12.26 -7.43 -16.42
N LEU A 92 -11.06 -7.95 -16.63
CA LEU A 92 -9.82 -7.15 -16.61
C LEU A 92 -9.72 -6.32 -17.90
N ALA A 93 -9.25 -5.08 -17.79
CA ALA A 93 -8.95 -4.23 -18.93
C ALA A 93 -7.72 -4.77 -19.71
N PRO A 94 -7.57 -4.48 -21.01
CA PRO A 94 -6.42 -4.96 -21.79
C PRO A 94 -5.06 -4.58 -21.18
N GLU A 95 -4.95 -3.37 -20.64
CA GLU A 95 -3.73 -2.86 -19.99
C GLU A 95 -3.92 -2.72 -18.47
N HIS A 96 -4.42 -3.78 -17.84
CA HIS A 96 -4.62 -3.80 -16.40
C HIS A 96 -3.32 -3.97 -15.61
N GLU A 97 -3.36 -3.61 -14.34
CA GLU A 97 -2.42 -4.04 -13.31
C GLU A 97 -3.15 -4.96 -12.34
N THR A 98 -2.74 -6.22 -12.27
CA THR A 98 -3.25 -7.15 -11.25
C THR A 98 -2.09 -7.55 -10.35
N THR A 99 -2.13 -7.06 -9.10
CA THR A 99 -1.08 -7.29 -8.09
C THR A 99 -1.47 -8.41 -7.15
N LEU A 100 -0.51 -9.29 -6.84
CA LEU A 100 -0.60 -10.31 -5.80
C LEU A 100 0.48 -10.06 -4.75
N GLU A 101 0.09 -9.89 -3.48
CA GLU A 101 1.04 -9.97 -2.36
C GLU A 101 1.48 -11.40 -2.12
N ILE A 102 2.78 -11.59 -1.93
CA ILE A 102 3.37 -12.91 -1.77
C ILE A 102 4.44 -12.90 -0.65
N ASP A 103 4.31 -13.83 0.28
CA ASP A 103 5.33 -14.09 1.30
C ASP A 103 6.35 -15.09 0.75
N PRO A 104 7.67 -14.86 0.92
CA PRO A 104 8.71 -15.75 0.41
C PRO A 104 8.58 -17.21 0.84
N GLY A 105 8.03 -17.48 2.04
CA GLY A 105 7.77 -18.83 2.55
C GLY A 105 6.41 -19.42 2.17
N ALA A 106 5.59 -18.73 1.35
CA ALA A 106 4.17 -19.07 1.17
C ALA A 106 3.74 -19.09 -0.31
N TRP A 107 4.44 -19.84 -1.14
CA TRP A 107 4.13 -19.98 -2.56
C TRP A 107 4.56 -21.35 -3.10
N ASP A 108 4.04 -21.72 -4.27
CA ASP A 108 4.48 -22.85 -5.09
C ASP A 108 4.27 -22.54 -6.59
N GLU A 109 4.95 -23.29 -7.44
CA GLU A 109 4.92 -23.11 -8.90
C GLU A 109 3.52 -23.26 -9.48
N THR A 110 2.72 -24.17 -8.95
CA THR A 110 1.34 -24.43 -9.41
C THR A 110 0.45 -23.23 -9.14
N GLY A 111 0.55 -22.68 -7.92
CA GLY A 111 -0.16 -21.47 -7.50
C GLY A 111 0.25 -20.26 -8.34
N LEU A 112 1.56 -20.01 -8.51
CA LEU A 112 2.05 -18.92 -9.37
C LEU A 112 1.53 -19.04 -10.80
N ALA A 113 1.58 -20.25 -11.38
CA ALA A 113 1.06 -20.47 -12.74
C ALA A 113 -0.46 -20.21 -12.84
N ALA A 114 -1.23 -20.54 -11.78
CA ALA A 114 -2.66 -20.28 -11.75
C ALA A 114 -2.95 -18.77 -11.61
N TRP A 115 -2.22 -18.06 -10.78
CA TRP A 115 -2.34 -16.61 -10.63
C TRP A 115 -1.99 -15.87 -11.94
N ARG A 116 -0.93 -16.28 -12.63
CA ARG A 116 -0.59 -15.73 -13.96
C ARG A 116 -1.73 -15.95 -14.98
N ARG A 117 -2.37 -17.13 -14.98
CA ARG A 117 -3.54 -17.40 -15.84
C ARG A 117 -4.75 -16.53 -15.50
N LEU A 118 -4.95 -16.17 -14.24
CA LEU A 118 -6.00 -15.22 -13.83
C LEU A 118 -5.72 -13.80 -14.36
N GLY A 119 -4.46 -13.48 -14.66
CA GLY A 119 -4.05 -12.15 -15.12
C GLY A 119 -3.14 -11.41 -14.13
N VAL A 120 -2.66 -12.07 -13.07
CA VAL A 120 -1.64 -11.45 -12.20
C VAL A 120 -0.39 -11.16 -13.03
N ASN A 121 -0.02 -9.88 -13.07
CA ASN A 121 1.11 -9.36 -13.85
C ASN A 121 2.03 -8.45 -13.04
N ARG A 122 1.77 -8.33 -11.73
CA ARG A 122 2.62 -7.67 -10.75
C ARG A 122 2.63 -8.46 -9.45
N PHE A 123 3.81 -8.60 -8.82
CA PHE A 123 3.96 -9.29 -7.54
C PHE A 123 4.54 -8.31 -6.50
N SER A 124 4.01 -8.33 -5.26
CA SER A 124 4.56 -7.59 -4.12
C SER A 124 5.14 -8.59 -3.13
N VAL A 125 6.46 -8.58 -3.00
CA VAL A 125 7.19 -9.60 -2.23
C VAL A 125 7.51 -9.06 -0.84
N GLY A 126 6.88 -9.63 0.18
CA GLY A 126 7.07 -9.24 1.58
C GLY A 126 8.42 -9.65 2.15
N THR A 127 9.51 -9.10 1.66
CA THR A 127 10.89 -9.43 2.07
C THR A 127 11.22 -8.94 3.47
N GLN A 128 10.92 -7.68 3.78
CA GLN A 128 11.12 -6.95 5.02
C GLN A 128 12.58 -6.76 5.42
N SER A 129 13.43 -7.76 5.31
CA SER A 129 14.88 -7.76 5.53
C SER A 129 15.52 -8.99 4.89
N LEU A 130 16.84 -8.92 4.61
CA LEU A 130 17.66 -10.08 4.27
C LEU A 130 18.56 -10.54 5.43
N ASP A 131 18.70 -9.73 6.47
CA ASP A 131 19.49 -10.10 7.64
C ASP A 131 18.71 -11.08 8.55
N PRO A 132 19.20 -12.29 8.78
CA PRO A 132 18.51 -13.28 9.61
C PRO A 132 18.24 -12.83 11.05
N ARG A 133 19.02 -11.86 11.58
CA ARG A 133 18.78 -11.27 12.91
C ARG A 133 17.50 -10.47 12.90
N PHE A 134 17.29 -9.64 11.85
CA PHE A 134 16.11 -8.80 11.72
C PHE A 134 14.88 -9.58 11.30
N LEU A 135 15.00 -10.60 10.46
CA LEU A 135 13.89 -11.54 10.20
C LEU A 135 13.36 -12.14 11.50
N ARG A 136 14.25 -12.59 12.41
CA ARG A 136 13.83 -13.11 13.72
C ARG A 136 13.21 -12.05 14.63
N VAL A 137 13.77 -10.83 14.68
CA VAL A 137 13.23 -9.72 15.47
C VAL A 137 11.85 -9.29 14.97
N LEU A 138 11.67 -9.28 13.67
CA LEU A 138 10.39 -9.01 13.00
C LEU A 138 9.43 -10.22 13.04
N ASP A 139 9.83 -11.30 13.71
CA ASP A 139 9.01 -12.51 13.83
C ASP A 139 8.53 -13.05 12.47
N ARG A 140 9.43 -13.03 11.47
CA ARG A 140 9.19 -13.59 10.13
C ARG A 140 9.44 -15.09 10.13
N ALA A 141 8.54 -15.83 9.47
CA ALA A 141 8.63 -17.28 9.38
C ALA A 141 9.53 -17.78 8.25
N HIS A 142 9.80 -16.90 7.25
CA HIS A 142 10.69 -17.27 6.14
C HIS A 142 12.15 -16.94 6.43
N GLU A 143 13.03 -17.67 5.76
CA GLU A 143 14.46 -17.43 5.76
C GLU A 143 14.90 -16.68 4.49
N ARG A 144 16.09 -16.10 4.53
CA ARG A 144 16.71 -15.36 3.43
C ARG A 144 16.74 -16.15 2.11
N GLU A 145 17.05 -17.44 2.18
CA GLU A 145 17.15 -18.34 1.03
C GLU A 145 15.78 -18.55 0.34
N GLU A 146 14.69 -18.48 1.09
CA GLU A 146 13.34 -18.54 0.53
C GLU A 146 13.01 -17.27 -0.26
N THR A 147 13.46 -16.11 0.23
CA THR A 147 13.39 -14.86 -0.54
C THR A 147 14.09 -14.99 -1.87
N PHE A 148 15.33 -15.46 -1.88
CA PHE A 148 16.08 -15.59 -3.14
C PHE A 148 15.47 -16.58 -4.11
N ARG A 149 14.94 -17.70 -3.62
CA ARG A 149 14.21 -18.68 -4.48
C ARG A 149 12.99 -18.03 -5.15
N LEU A 150 12.22 -17.24 -4.41
CA LEU A 150 11.07 -16.53 -4.97
C LEU A 150 11.51 -15.48 -5.99
N LEU A 151 12.49 -14.64 -5.66
CA LEU A 151 12.98 -13.59 -6.56
C LEU A 151 13.53 -14.18 -7.86
N GLU A 152 14.20 -15.33 -7.80
CA GLU A 152 14.65 -16.05 -8.99
C GLU A 152 13.48 -16.59 -9.83
N ALA A 153 12.41 -17.10 -9.19
CA ALA A 153 11.19 -17.54 -9.88
C ALA A 153 10.40 -16.39 -10.54
N LEU A 154 10.61 -15.15 -10.06
CA LEU A 154 10.01 -13.93 -10.61
C LEU A 154 10.94 -13.15 -11.54
N ARG A 155 12.14 -13.65 -11.82
CA ARG A 155 13.12 -12.95 -12.67
C ARG A 155 12.55 -12.60 -14.03
N GLY A 156 12.64 -11.32 -14.40
CA GLY A 156 12.11 -10.79 -15.65
C GLY A 156 10.63 -10.39 -15.60
N GLU A 157 9.95 -10.63 -14.49
CA GLU A 157 8.58 -10.17 -14.27
C GLU A 157 8.53 -8.77 -13.60
N ASN A 158 7.35 -8.19 -13.55
CA ASN A 158 7.11 -6.95 -12.79
C ASN A 158 6.88 -7.30 -11.33
N PHE A 159 7.86 -7.04 -10.48
CA PHE A 159 7.70 -7.26 -9.04
C PHE A 159 8.30 -6.14 -8.20
N SER A 160 7.74 -5.95 -7.01
CA SER A 160 8.26 -5.11 -5.95
C SER A 160 8.85 -5.97 -4.83
N VAL A 161 9.80 -5.38 -4.10
CA VAL A 161 10.24 -5.87 -2.80
C VAL A 161 9.77 -4.90 -1.72
N ASP A 162 9.10 -5.44 -0.71
CA ASP A 162 8.63 -4.65 0.43
C ASP A 162 9.64 -4.79 1.56
N PHE A 163 10.08 -3.66 2.12
CA PHE A 163 11.21 -3.59 3.03
C PHE A 163 10.92 -2.70 4.24
N LEU A 164 11.32 -3.14 5.44
CA LEU A 164 11.08 -2.41 6.68
C LEU A 164 12.35 -1.71 7.15
N LEU A 165 12.23 -0.41 7.41
CA LEU A 165 13.19 0.44 8.08
C LEU A 165 12.85 0.58 9.57
N GLY A 166 13.78 1.07 10.37
CA GLY A 166 13.53 1.32 11.78
C GLY A 166 13.23 0.06 12.61
N ALA A 167 13.70 -1.11 12.19
CA ALA A 167 13.47 -2.35 12.95
C ALA A 167 14.13 -2.27 14.34
N PRO A 168 13.59 -2.97 15.38
CA PRO A 168 14.21 -3.01 16.70
C PRO A 168 15.67 -3.41 16.62
N HIS A 169 16.51 -2.76 17.39
CA HIS A 169 17.97 -2.92 17.43
C HIS A 169 18.74 -2.50 16.16
N SER A 170 18.11 -1.88 15.16
CA SER A 170 18.81 -1.47 13.93
C SER A 170 20.04 -0.60 14.20
N ALA A 171 19.91 0.37 15.09
CA ALA A 171 21.02 1.24 15.50
C ALA A 171 22.10 0.46 16.29
N ASP A 172 21.69 -0.35 17.26
CA ASP A 172 22.59 -1.09 18.14
C ASP A 172 23.41 -2.14 17.39
N TRP A 173 22.76 -2.88 16.50
CA TRP A 173 23.37 -3.97 15.73
C TRP A 173 23.96 -3.52 14.41
N LYS A 174 23.92 -2.21 14.13
CA LYS A 174 24.45 -1.58 12.91
C LYS A 174 23.95 -2.30 11.66
N ARG A 175 22.62 -2.29 11.48
CA ARG A 175 22.00 -2.85 10.28
C ARG A 175 22.51 -2.14 9.04
N ASP A 176 22.95 -2.88 8.03
CA ASP A 176 23.34 -2.34 6.74
C ASP A 176 22.21 -2.52 5.71
N VAL A 177 21.24 -1.62 5.77
CA VAL A 177 20.07 -1.62 4.88
C VAL A 177 20.47 -1.43 3.42
N LEU A 178 21.51 -0.63 3.16
CA LEU A 178 21.96 -0.37 1.79
C LEU A 178 22.58 -1.62 1.15
N GLN A 179 23.31 -2.41 1.93
CA GLN A 179 23.84 -3.69 1.47
C GLN A 179 22.72 -4.69 1.18
N GLU A 180 21.71 -4.79 2.07
CA GLU A 180 20.56 -5.66 1.85
C GLU A 180 19.80 -5.29 0.57
N LEU A 181 19.59 -3.99 0.34
CA LEU A 181 18.91 -3.47 -0.87
C LEU A 181 19.75 -3.69 -2.13
N ASP A 182 21.06 -3.49 -2.07
CA ASP A 182 21.95 -3.73 -3.22
C ASP A 182 21.88 -5.18 -3.70
N GLU A 183 21.82 -6.10 -2.75
CA GLU A 183 21.68 -7.52 -3.03
C GLU A 183 20.31 -7.85 -3.64
N LEU A 184 19.21 -7.27 -3.13
CA LEU A 184 17.87 -7.42 -3.69
C LEU A 184 17.77 -6.86 -5.12
N LEU A 185 18.38 -5.70 -5.37
CA LEU A 185 18.41 -5.08 -6.69
C LEU A 185 19.10 -5.94 -7.76
N GLY A 186 20.01 -6.82 -7.35
CA GLY A 186 20.65 -7.82 -8.23
C GLY A 186 19.68 -8.82 -8.87
N TYR A 187 18.47 -8.97 -8.32
CA TYR A 187 17.40 -9.81 -8.89
C TYR A 187 16.49 -9.04 -9.86
N GLY A 188 16.63 -7.72 -9.97
CA GLY A 188 15.92 -6.88 -10.94
C GLY A 188 14.49 -6.52 -10.56
N PRO A 189 14.18 -6.20 -9.28
CA PRO A 189 12.87 -5.65 -8.93
C PRO A 189 12.66 -4.33 -9.69
N SER A 190 11.46 -4.13 -10.20
CA SER A 190 11.08 -2.89 -10.88
C SER A 190 10.58 -1.82 -9.90
N HIS A 191 10.37 -2.20 -8.64
CA HIS A 191 9.76 -1.37 -7.62
C HIS A 191 10.26 -1.78 -6.22
N VAL A 192 10.35 -0.81 -5.30
CA VAL A 192 10.69 -1.03 -3.88
C VAL A 192 9.69 -0.25 -3.03
N SER A 193 9.07 -0.95 -2.08
CA SER A 193 8.24 -0.33 -1.04
C SER A 193 9.03 -0.25 0.26
N LEU A 194 9.14 0.94 0.84
CA LEU A 194 9.83 1.17 2.10
C LEU A 194 8.84 1.61 3.17
N TYR A 195 8.82 0.92 4.28
CA TYR A 195 7.98 1.28 5.42
C TYR A 195 8.84 1.47 6.66
N ILE A 196 8.71 2.63 7.32
CA ILE A 196 9.31 2.82 8.65
C ILE A 196 8.41 2.10 9.66
N LEU A 197 8.99 1.21 10.47
CA LEU A 197 8.23 0.46 11.46
C LEU A 197 7.73 1.38 12.56
N ASN A 198 6.43 1.61 12.57
CA ASN A 198 5.72 2.37 13.61
C ASN A 198 4.58 1.52 14.19
N PRO A 199 4.89 0.57 15.09
CA PRO A 199 3.91 -0.37 15.60
C PRO A 199 2.94 0.32 16.57
N THR A 200 1.70 -0.13 16.53
CA THR A 200 0.66 0.33 17.47
C THR A 200 0.90 -0.16 18.90
N GLY A 201 0.02 0.25 19.83
CA GLY A 201 0.19 -0.05 21.25
C GLY A 201 0.29 -1.55 21.56
N GLY A 202 1.20 -1.92 22.46
CA GLY A 202 1.42 -3.30 22.90
C GLY A 202 2.56 -4.05 22.20
N TYR A 203 3.25 -3.43 21.24
CA TYR A 203 4.44 -4.03 20.63
C TYR A 203 5.56 -4.23 21.65
N LYS A 204 5.93 -5.48 21.89
CA LYS A 204 6.86 -5.86 22.98
C LYS A 204 8.28 -5.32 22.82
N LEU A 205 8.70 -5.04 21.60
CA LEU A 205 10.04 -4.55 21.29
C LEU A 205 10.08 -3.03 21.05
N LYS A 206 9.05 -2.29 21.46
CA LYS A 206 8.95 -0.83 21.27
C LYS A 206 10.15 -0.07 21.86
N SER A 207 10.67 -0.50 23.01
CA SER A 207 11.83 0.13 23.66
C SER A 207 13.17 -0.08 22.94
N PHE A 208 13.20 -0.95 21.94
CA PHE A 208 14.39 -1.24 21.14
C PHE A 208 14.31 -0.64 19.72
N LEU A 209 13.23 0.10 19.43
CA LEU A 209 13.15 0.87 18.18
C LEU A 209 14.21 1.97 18.20
N PRO A 210 14.84 2.28 17.05
CA PRO A 210 15.69 3.45 16.94
C PRO A 210 14.86 4.73 17.15
N ASP A 211 15.53 5.83 17.44
CA ASP A 211 14.86 7.13 17.52
C ASP A 211 14.43 7.65 16.14
N ASP A 212 13.58 8.68 16.16
CA ASP A 212 13.03 9.26 14.93
C ASP A 212 14.12 9.88 14.05
N GLU A 213 15.19 10.45 14.64
CA GLU A 213 16.30 11.04 13.91
C GLU A 213 17.11 9.97 13.16
N TRP A 214 17.35 8.83 13.80
CA TRP A 214 18.00 7.68 13.18
C TRP A 214 17.15 7.14 12.02
N SER A 215 15.86 6.93 12.26
CA SER A 215 14.91 6.42 11.25
C SER A 215 14.79 7.36 10.05
N ALA A 216 14.76 8.67 10.30
CA ALA A 216 14.75 9.69 9.26
C ALA A 216 16.02 9.66 8.40
N ARG A 217 17.20 9.51 9.04
CA ARG A 217 18.48 9.37 8.30
C ARG A 217 18.51 8.11 7.45
N GLU A 218 18.14 6.96 8.02
CA GLU A 218 18.07 5.68 7.29
C GLU A 218 17.17 5.80 6.06
N TYR A 219 15.98 6.41 6.20
CA TYR A 219 15.06 6.65 5.08
C TYR A 219 15.68 7.57 4.01
N GLN A 220 16.34 8.66 4.40
CA GLN A 220 16.98 9.57 3.46
C GLN A 220 18.15 8.92 2.71
N ASP A 221 18.97 8.13 3.41
CA ASP A 221 20.09 7.39 2.82
C ASP A 221 19.59 6.37 1.80
N VAL A 222 18.54 5.63 2.13
CA VAL A 222 17.89 4.69 1.21
C VAL A 222 17.27 5.43 0.02
N SER A 223 16.60 6.57 0.25
CA SER A 223 16.06 7.39 -0.84
C SER A 223 17.13 7.84 -1.82
N ALA A 224 18.26 8.34 -1.31
CA ALA A 224 19.39 8.74 -2.13
C ALA A 224 20.00 7.55 -2.90
N PHE A 225 20.13 6.41 -2.24
CA PHE A 225 20.68 5.17 -2.79
C PHE A 225 19.84 4.62 -3.97
N LEU A 226 18.51 4.54 -3.81
CA LEU A 226 17.61 4.03 -4.85
C LEU A 226 17.49 4.99 -6.03
N ARG A 227 17.45 6.30 -5.77
CA ARG A 227 17.44 7.34 -6.82
C ARG A 227 18.72 7.32 -7.65
N ALA A 228 19.88 7.12 -7.03
CA ALA A 228 21.16 6.97 -7.73
C ALA A 228 21.20 5.73 -8.66
N ARG A 229 20.30 4.75 -8.42
CA ARG A 229 20.12 3.55 -9.26
C ARG A 229 19.00 3.66 -10.28
N GLY A 230 18.47 4.87 -10.51
CA GLY A 230 17.48 5.17 -11.52
C GLY A 230 16.03 4.90 -11.12
N MET A 231 15.76 4.59 -9.85
CA MET A 231 14.40 4.50 -9.33
C MET A 231 13.87 5.89 -8.98
N ARG A 232 12.68 6.24 -9.46
CA ARG A 232 11.97 7.44 -9.06
C ARG A 232 11.35 7.20 -7.68
N HIS A 233 11.58 8.09 -6.74
CA HIS A 233 10.86 8.16 -5.47
C HIS A 233 9.53 8.89 -5.75
N TYR A 234 8.47 8.15 -6.12
CA TYR A 234 7.26 8.75 -6.69
C TYR A 234 6.18 9.07 -5.66
N GLU A 235 6.27 8.50 -4.45
CA GLU A 235 5.44 8.85 -3.29
C GLU A 235 6.16 8.43 -1.99
N VAL A 236 5.64 8.83 -0.84
CA VAL A 236 6.26 8.71 0.49
C VAL A 236 6.94 7.38 0.75
N SER A 237 6.35 6.27 0.36
CA SER A 237 6.84 4.92 0.69
C SER A 237 7.39 4.15 -0.50
N ASN A 238 7.27 4.65 -1.74
CA ASN A 238 7.47 3.81 -2.91
C ASN A 238 8.43 4.39 -3.94
N PHE A 239 9.27 3.50 -4.46
CA PHE A 239 10.27 3.77 -5.50
C PHE A 239 10.02 2.83 -6.68
N ALA A 240 10.12 3.35 -7.90
CA ALA A 240 9.92 2.55 -9.10
C ALA A 240 10.85 2.96 -10.24
N LEU A 241 11.19 2.01 -11.09
CA LEU A 241 11.70 2.34 -12.41
C LEU A 241 10.61 3.07 -13.20
N PRO A 242 10.95 3.99 -14.12
CA PRO A 242 9.96 4.75 -14.89
C PRO A 242 8.92 3.84 -15.56
N GLY A 243 7.61 4.14 -15.32
CA GLY A 243 6.48 3.37 -15.82
C GLY A 243 6.21 2.06 -15.06
N ARG A 244 6.80 1.89 -13.86
CA ARG A 244 6.59 0.74 -12.97
C ARG A 244 5.99 1.12 -11.62
N GLU A 245 5.50 2.34 -11.50
CA GLU A 245 4.75 2.81 -10.33
C GLU A 245 3.53 1.92 -10.07
N ALA A 246 3.21 1.64 -8.81
CA ALA A 246 2.04 0.83 -8.45
C ALA A 246 0.75 1.60 -8.76
N ARG A 247 0.11 1.27 -9.88
CA ARG A 247 -1.07 1.98 -10.39
C ARG A 247 -2.25 1.90 -9.43
N HIS A 248 -2.41 0.77 -8.74
CA HIS A 248 -3.47 0.61 -7.75
C HIS A 248 -3.29 1.58 -6.56
N ASN A 249 -2.06 1.75 -6.06
CA ASN A 249 -1.77 2.69 -4.97
C ASN A 249 -2.03 4.14 -5.43
N LEU A 250 -1.64 4.49 -6.65
CA LEU A 250 -1.89 5.82 -7.20
C LEU A 250 -3.38 6.17 -7.26
N ARG A 251 -4.30 5.19 -7.45
CA ARG A 251 -5.75 5.44 -7.39
C ARG A 251 -6.17 6.03 -6.05
N TYR A 252 -5.66 5.50 -4.94
CA TYR A 252 -5.92 6.08 -3.62
C TYR A 252 -5.35 7.49 -3.49
N TRP A 253 -4.09 7.70 -3.92
CA TRP A 253 -3.41 8.98 -3.78
C TRP A 253 -4.04 10.07 -4.67
N HIS A 254 -4.67 9.71 -5.76
CA HIS A 254 -5.44 10.63 -6.61
C HIS A 254 -6.90 10.81 -6.14
N GLY A 255 -7.34 10.11 -5.10
CA GLY A 255 -8.71 10.18 -4.59
C GLY A 255 -9.74 9.58 -5.54
N GLU A 256 -9.35 8.59 -6.33
CA GLU A 256 -10.23 7.91 -7.27
C GLU A 256 -11.05 6.81 -6.58
N SER A 257 -12.16 6.41 -7.20
CA SER A 257 -13.00 5.35 -6.66
C SER A 257 -12.31 3.99 -6.73
N VAL A 258 -12.21 3.34 -5.58
CA VAL A 258 -11.68 1.98 -5.44
C VAL A 258 -12.70 1.14 -4.68
N ALA A 259 -13.20 0.09 -5.30
CA ALA A 259 -14.02 -0.90 -4.61
C ALA A 259 -13.15 -1.82 -3.75
N ALA A 260 -13.72 -2.32 -2.65
CA ALA A 260 -13.05 -3.30 -1.81
C ALA A 260 -13.97 -4.46 -1.46
N LEU A 261 -13.37 -5.64 -1.33
CA LEU A 261 -14.00 -6.87 -0.85
C LEU A 261 -13.11 -7.55 0.20
N GLY A 262 -13.70 -8.45 0.94
CA GLY A 262 -12.98 -9.19 1.99
C GLY A 262 -12.98 -8.48 3.35
N PRO A 263 -12.76 -9.23 4.46
CA PRO A 263 -12.88 -8.71 5.82
C PRO A 263 -11.89 -7.57 6.05
N THR A 264 -12.40 -6.45 6.58
CA THR A 264 -11.70 -5.16 6.77
C THR A 264 -11.25 -4.43 5.50
N GLY A 265 -11.49 -4.97 4.32
CA GLY A 265 -11.29 -4.25 3.07
C GLY A 265 -12.06 -2.92 3.07
N THR A 266 -11.36 -1.82 2.78
CA THR A 266 -11.94 -0.47 2.78
C THR A 266 -12.05 0.04 1.36
N GLY A 267 -13.28 0.33 0.92
CA GLY A 267 -13.56 0.94 -0.38
C GLY A 267 -13.89 2.41 -0.24
N TYR A 268 -13.69 3.14 -1.32
CA TYR A 268 -14.01 4.56 -1.43
C TYR A 268 -14.67 4.84 -2.77
N PHE A 269 -15.78 5.58 -2.74
CA PHE A 269 -16.44 6.11 -3.93
C PHE A 269 -16.38 7.62 -3.91
N SER A 270 -15.78 8.20 -4.94
CA SER A 270 -15.76 9.63 -5.17
C SER A 270 -17.11 10.05 -5.78
N GLU A 271 -17.78 10.98 -5.13
CA GLU A 271 -19.10 11.52 -5.51
C GLU A 271 -18.99 13.03 -5.85
N GLY A 272 -17.97 13.40 -6.61
CA GLY A 272 -17.68 14.80 -6.96
C GLY A 272 -16.94 15.53 -5.83
N GLU A 273 -17.60 16.47 -5.16
CA GLU A 273 -17.01 17.19 -4.01
C GLU A 273 -17.17 16.44 -2.68
N SER A 274 -18.02 15.43 -2.62
CA SER A 274 -18.23 14.54 -1.48
C SER A 274 -17.67 13.14 -1.77
N GLY A 275 -17.70 12.27 -0.79
CA GLY A 275 -17.25 10.90 -0.94
C GLY A 275 -17.99 9.95 0.00
N TRP A 276 -17.86 8.69 -0.27
CA TRP A 276 -18.41 7.65 0.54
C TRP A 276 -17.41 6.54 0.74
N ARG A 277 -17.03 6.30 1.99
CA ARG A 277 -16.12 5.23 2.40
C ARG A 277 -16.90 4.12 3.07
N TYR A 278 -16.47 2.89 2.88
CA TYR A 278 -17.03 1.74 3.59
C TYR A 278 -15.91 0.76 3.94
N LYS A 279 -16.14 0.04 5.04
CA LYS A 279 -15.24 -1.01 5.51
C LYS A 279 -16.04 -2.28 5.78
N TRP A 280 -15.57 -3.38 5.24
CA TRP A 280 -16.20 -4.69 5.50
C TRP A 280 -15.95 -5.14 6.94
N LYS A 281 -17.02 -5.61 7.62
CA LYS A 281 -16.89 -6.22 8.94
C LYS A 281 -16.40 -7.66 8.82
N PRO A 282 -15.47 -8.11 9.71
CA PRO A 282 -14.87 -9.44 9.60
C PRO A 282 -15.86 -10.61 9.69
N SER A 283 -16.95 -10.47 10.47
CA SER A 283 -17.77 -11.59 10.91
C SER A 283 -19.08 -11.83 10.17
N ARG A 284 -19.57 -10.91 9.31
CA ARG A 284 -20.93 -10.99 8.78
C ARG A 284 -21.14 -10.58 7.32
N GLY A 285 -20.10 -10.22 6.57
CA GLY A 285 -20.29 -9.64 5.23
C GLY A 285 -21.05 -8.30 5.23
N GLU A 286 -21.15 -7.64 6.38
CA GLU A 286 -21.74 -6.33 6.57
C GLU A 286 -20.68 -5.25 6.40
N ILE A 287 -21.11 -4.04 6.12
CA ILE A 287 -20.22 -2.87 6.05
C ILE A 287 -20.46 -1.92 7.22
N GLU A 288 -19.43 -1.19 7.55
CA GLU A 288 -19.50 0.09 8.26
C GLU A 288 -19.31 1.19 7.22
N ALA A 289 -20.25 2.12 7.12
CA ALA A 289 -20.28 3.15 6.11
C ALA A 289 -20.02 4.52 6.71
N GLU A 290 -19.21 5.32 6.02
CA GLU A 290 -18.81 6.66 6.42
C GLU A 290 -19.05 7.61 5.23
N PRO A 291 -20.15 8.39 5.23
CA PRO A 291 -20.31 9.47 4.28
C PRO A 291 -19.31 10.59 4.60
N LEU A 292 -18.58 11.06 3.60
CA LEU A 292 -17.59 12.12 3.75
C LEU A 292 -18.16 13.43 3.19
N SER A 293 -18.12 14.47 4.01
CA SER A 293 -18.50 15.84 3.61
C SER A 293 -17.48 16.42 2.63
N ASN A 294 -17.88 17.48 1.92
CA ASN A 294 -16.99 18.24 1.03
C ASN A 294 -15.71 18.73 1.75
N LYS A 295 -15.83 19.06 3.04
CA LYS A 295 -14.70 19.46 3.87
C LYS A 295 -13.72 18.30 4.07
N GLU A 296 -14.20 17.15 4.49
CA GLU A 296 -13.37 15.95 4.74
C GLU A 296 -12.68 15.48 3.47
N VAL A 297 -13.40 15.38 2.34
CA VAL A 297 -12.82 15.03 1.04
C VAL A 297 -11.73 16.01 0.62
N ARG A 298 -11.93 17.31 0.86
CA ARG A 298 -10.93 18.32 0.53
C ARG A 298 -9.67 18.17 1.37
N LEU A 299 -9.80 17.96 2.68
CA LEU A 299 -8.68 17.75 3.58
C LEU A 299 -7.88 16.49 3.21
N GLU A 300 -8.58 15.40 2.94
CA GLU A 300 -7.94 14.16 2.49
C GLU A 300 -7.22 14.37 1.14
N ARG A 301 -7.83 15.06 0.19
CA ARG A 301 -7.20 15.35 -1.11
C ARG A 301 -5.88 16.11 -0.96
N VAL A 302 -5.81 17.08 -0.06
CA VAL A 302 -4.56 17.78 0.25
C VAL A 302 -3.51 16.81 0.79
N TYR A 303 -3.85 16.01 1.80
CA TYR A 303 -2.96 15.03 2.39
C TYR A 303 -2.45 14.03 1.36
N LEU A 304 -3.36 13.46 0.57
CA LEU A 304 -3.03 12.48 -0.47
C LEU A 304 -2.14 13.08 -1.56
N ARG A 305 -2.41 14.32 -1.95
CA ARG A 305 -1.62 15.01 -2.98
C ARG A 305 -0.21 15.34 -2.51
N MET A 306 -0.04 15.73 -1.24
CA MET A 306 1.26 16.03 -0.65
C MET A 306 2.13 14.78 -0.47
N ARG A 307 1.57 13.58 -0.59
CA ARG A 307 2.33 12.31 -0.58
C ARG A 307 3.09 12.03 -1.87
N LEU A 308 2.71 12.67 -2.98
CA LEU A 308 3.21 12.38 -4.32
C LEU A 308 4.39 13.27 -4.72
N ASP A 309 5.31 12.72 -5.53
CA ASP A 309 6.34 13.48 -6.26
C ASP A 309 5.74 14.19 -7.50
N GLU A 310 4.50 14.61 -7.40
CA GLU A 310 3.80 15.37 -8.43
C GLU A 310 3.58 16.78 -7.93
N ALA A 311 3.95 17.76 -8.75
CA ALA A 311 3.73 19.16 -8.38
C ALA A 311 2.22 19.48 -8.32
N PHE A 312 1.82 20.30 -7.37
CA PHE A 312 0.45 20.77 -7.18
C PHE A 312 0.39 22.31 -7.07
N ASP A 313 -0.71 22.89 -7.50
CA ASP A 313 -1.02 24.29 -7.26
C ASP A 313 -1.86 24.40 -5.97
N PRO A 314 -1.42 25.16 -4.94
CA PRO A 314 -2.22 25.42 -3.75
C PRO A 314 -3.63 25.95 -4.04
N ALA A 315 -3.78 26.73 -5.10
CA ALA A 315 -5.08 27.29 -5.49
C ALA A 315 -6.07 26.25 -6.02
N GLU A 316 -5.58 25.13 -6.58
CA GLU A 316 -6.43 24.00 -6.99
C GLU A 316 -6.91 23.17 -5.79
N LEU A 317 -6.06 23.05 -4.77
CA LEU A 317 -6.37 22.24 -3.59
C LEU A 317 -7.20 23.02 -2.55
N LEU A 318 -6.79 24.24 -2.25
CA LEU A 318 -7.39 25.10 -1.24
C LEU A 318 -7.59 26.52 -1.80
N PRO A 319 -8.58 26.75 -2.70
CA PRO A 319 -8.74 28.03 -3.39
C PRO A 319 -8.90 29.24 -2.47
N ARG A 320 -9.59 29.08 -1.33
CA ARG A 320 -9.85 30.13 -0.36
C ARG A 320 -8.65 30.46 0.52
N GLU A 321 -7.81 29.45 0.77
CA GLU A 321 -6.65 29.49 1.65
C GLU A 321 -5.32 29.54 0.85
N ALA A 322 -5.38 29.70 -0.47
CA ALA A 322 -4.23 29.60 -1.37
C ALA A 322 -3.05 30.49 -0.97
N GLU A 323 -3.29 31.74 -0.58
CA GLU A 323 -2.24 32.67 -0.16
C GLU A 323 -1.54 32.20 1.13
N ALA A 324 -2.31 31.75 2.11
CA ALA A 324 -1.78 31.24 3.37
C ALA A 324 -0.99 29.94 3.15
N PHE A 325 -1.47 29.08 2.27
CA PHE A 325 -0.80 27.85 1.90
C PHE A 325 0.50 28.11 1.13
N HIS A 326 0.49 29.03 0.16
CA HIS A 326 1.71 29.49 -0.52
C HIS A 326 2.76 30.02 0.47
N ALA A 327 2.36 30.89 1.38
CA ALA A 327 3.26 31.44 2.40
C ALA A 327 3.86 30.34 3.29
N LEU A 328 3.10 29.29 3.58
CA LEU A 328 3.55 28.13 4.34
C LEU A 328 4.57 27.31 3.54
N LEU A 329 4.29 27.03 2.27
CA LEU A 329 5.18 26.30 1.37
C LEU A 329 6.52 27.01 1.17
N HIS A 330 6.55 28.31 1.08
CA HIS A 330 7.80 29.08 1.06
C HIS A 330 8.62 28.87 2.35
N ARG A 331 7.99 28.92 3.54
CA ARG A 331 8.68 28.63 4.80
C ARG A 331 9.19 27.19 4.86
N TRP A 332 8.46 26.22 4.31
CA TRP A 332 8.91 24.85 4.20
C TRP A 332 10.08 24.70 3.22
N ALA A 333 10.07 25.46 2.12
CA ALA A 333 11.19 25.45 1.17
C ALA A 333 12.47 26.03 1.78
N GLU A 334 12.38 27.08 2.60
CA GLU A 334 13.53 27.60 3.37
C GLU A 334 14.13 26.57 4.33
N ARG A 335 13.33 25.61 4.78
CA ARG A 335 13.73 24.46 5.61
C ARG A 335 14.15 23.23 4.80
N GLY A 336 14.08 23.27 3.47
CA GLY A 336 14.37 22.15 2.57
C GLY A 336 13.27 21.07 2.53
N LEU A 337 12.06 21.37 3.04
CA LEU A 337 10.95 20.40 3.18
C LEU A 337 10.02 20.39 1.95
N ALA A 338 10.04 21.46 1.17
CA ALA A 338 9.29 21.59 -0.08
C ALA A 338 10.17 22.20 -1.17
N GLU A 339 9.79 22.02 -2.43
CA GLU A 339 10.41 22.69 -3.57
C GLU A 339 9.36 23.13 -4.59
N GLY A 340 9.59 24.27 -5.21
CA GLY A 340 8.69 24.88 -6.19
C GLY A 340 8.65 26.40 -6.09
N ASP A 341 7.72 27.00 -6.84
CA ASP A 341 7.42 28.44 -6.82
C ASP A 341 5.91 28.66 -7.03
N LYS A 342 5.38 28.37 -8.22
CA LYS A 342 3.94 28.38 -8.52
C LYS A 342 3.31 27.02 -8.28
N SER A 343 3.99 25.96 -8.67
CA SER A 343 3.62 24.57 -8.39
C SER A 343 4.64 23.98 -7.42
N TRP A 344 4.14 23.25 -6.45
CA TRP A 344 4.90 22.78 -5.29
C TRP A 344 4.85 21.27 -5.15
N LYS A 345 5.89 20.69 -4.59
CA LYS A 345 5.89 19.33 -4.05
C LYS A 345 6.76 19.27 -2.80
N LEU A 346 6.53 18.25 -1.97
CA LEU A 346 7.41 17.98 -0.84
C LEU A 346 8.68 17.28 -1.29
N THR A 347 9.75 17.51 -0.52
CA THR A 347 11.00 16.75 -0.65
C THR A 347 10.93 15.46 0.16
N PRO A 348 11.83 14.47 -0.05
CA PRO A 348 11.93 13.32 0.85
C PRO A 348 12.10 13.68 2.32
N GLN A 349 12.75 14.83 2.62
CA GLN A 349 12.86 15.35 3.97
C GLN A 349 11.51 15.85 4.50
N GLY A 350 10.69 16.49 3.66
CA GLY A 350 9.34 16.90 4.01
C GLY A 350 8.41 15.71 4.24
N TRP A 351 8.55 14.64 3.47
CA TRP A 351 7.74 13.43 3.64
C TRP A 351 7.95 12.73 4.98
N VAL A 352 9.16 12.75 5.54
CA VAL A 352 9.44 12.17 6.87
C VAL A 352 8.58 12.79 7.96
N ILE A 353 8.22 14.07 7.81
CA ILE A 353 7.43 14.83 8.81
C ILE A 353 6.08 15.31 8.26
N LEU A 354 5.53 14.60 7.27
CA LEU A 354 4.31 15.00 6.57
C LEU A 354 3.14 15.29 7.54
N ASP A 355 2.94 14.46 8.54
CA ASP A 355 1.86 14.65 9.52
C ASP A 355 2.02 15.98 10.28
N SER A 356 3.25 16.32 10.68
CA SER A 356 3.54 17.62 11.32
C SER A 356 3.32 18.80 10.36
N LEU A 357 3.63 18.63 9.07
CA LEU A 357 3.34 19.68 8.06
C LEU A 357 1.83 19.86 7.86
N MET A 358 1.06 18.79 7.92
CA MET A 358 -0.41 18.88 7.90
C MET A 358 -0.96 19.62 9.11
N ASP A 359 -0.42 19.40 10.31
CA ASP A 359 -0.80 20.14 11.51
C ASP A 359 -0.47 21.65 11.37
N GLU A 360 0.71 21.99 10.81
CA GLU A 360 1.07 23.38 10.50
C GLU A 360 0.07 23.99 9.49
N LEU A 361 -0.33 23.24 8.45
CA LEU A 361 -1.30 23.70 7.46
C LEU A 361 -2.68 23.94 8.09
N PHE A 362 -3.16 23.01 8.87
CA PHE A 362 -4.46 23.17 9.56
C PHE A 362 -4.46 24.32 10.55
N GLY A 363 -3.32 24.63 11.17
CA GLY A 363 -3.16 25.76 12.07
C GLY A 363 -3.30 27.13 11.39
N VAL A 364 -3.01 27.25 10.10
CA VAL A 364 -3.11 28.50 9.34
C VAL A 364 -4.37 28.59 8.47
N THR A 365 -5.11 27.50 8.30
CA THR A 365 -6.33 27.40 7.51
C THR A 365 -7.56 27.39 8.43
N THR A 366 -7.86 28.54 9.05
CA THR A 366 -8.95 28.67 10.05
C THR A 366 -10.36 28.46 9.49
N SER A 367 -10.53 28.35 8.18
CA SER A 367 -11.81 28.13 7.48
C SER A 367 -12.05 26.67 7.02
N LEU A 368 -11.15 25.77 7.34
CA LEU A 368 -11.29 24.33 7.03
C LEU A 368 -12.17 23.60 8.04
#